data_fbfa0f93696d68f03878336a3f913cbf
#
_entry.id   fbfa0f93696d68f03878336a3f913cbf
#
_cell.length_a   1.000
_cell.length_b   1.000
_cell.length_c   1.000
_cell.angle_alpha   90.00
_cell.angle_beta   90.00
_cell.angle_gamma   90.00
#
_symmetry.space_group_name_H-M   'P 1'
#
loop_
_entity.id
_entity.type
_entity.pdbx_description
1 polymer ?
#
loop_
_entity_poly.entity_id
_entity_poly.type
_entity_poly.pdbx_seq_one_letter_code
_entity_poly.pdbx_strand_id
1 'polypeptide(L)'
;MCLRVMPGHPRPTDSPSTQAAIAVLSFAMLIREDAPADHRAIAALHTAAFGRDYEATLVGRLRRERVVEASLVAAQGEELLGHILFSTLGVEVDGRKVKAAALAPLSVAPAQQRKGVGSALVRAGIAALRERGLEAIVVLGHPNFYPRFGFSAPLASRLAAPFRGEAFMALELVPDALAGQAGSVAYAQAFGLGP
;
A
#
# COMPACT_ATOMS: atom_id res chain seq x y z
N MET A 1 -31.48 -84.70 21.34
CA MET A 1 -30.22 -84.16 21.88
C MET A 1 -30.03 -82.80 21.33
N CYS A 2 -30.49 -81.78 22.11
CA CYS A 2 -30.59 -80.37 21.62
C CYS A 2 -29.29 -79.64 21.93
N LEU A 3 -28.63 -79.04 20.88
CA LEU A 3 -27.53 -78.10 21.07
C LEU A 3 -28.10 -76.71 21.18
N ARG A 4 -27.85 -76.08 22.29
CA ARG A 4 -28.24 -74.71 22.66
C ARG A 4 -27.20 -73.70 22.09
N VAL A 5 -27.61 -72.87 21.17
CA VAL A 5 -26.78 -71.80 20.61
C VAL A 5 -26.85 -70.59 21.57
N MET A 6 -25.69 -70.13 22.07
CA MET A 6 -25.55 -68.94 22.87
C MET A 6 -25.59 -67.66 22.01
N PRO A 7 -26.27 -66.59 22.41
CA PRO A 7 -26.27 -65.37 21.67
C PRO A 7 -24.96 -64.59 21.87
N GLY A 8 -24.36 -64.11 20.77
CA GLY A 8 -23.13 -63.32 20.76
C GLY A 8 -23.31 -61.93 21.41
N HIS A 9 -22.28 -61.50 22.11
CA HIS A 9 -22.18 -60.16 22.67
C HIS A 9 -22.10 -59.12 21.55
N PRO A 10 -22.77 -57.98 21.66
CA PRO A 10 -22.57 -56.88 20.73
C PRO A 10 -21.16 -56.24 20.96
N ARG A 11 -20.45 -56.05 19.86
CA ARG A 11 -19.20 -55.26 19.82
C ARG A 11 -19.50 -53.81 20.14
N PRO A 12 -18.60 -53.10 20.85
CA PRO A 12 -18.75 -51.67 21.04
C PRO A 12 -18.63 -50.97 19.68
N THR A 13 -19.62 -50.16 19.36
CA THR A 13 -19.63 -49.27 18.21
C THR A 13 -18.56 -48.21 18.43
N ASP A 14 -17.55 -48.19 17.56
CA ASP A 14 -16.59 -47.09 17.46
C ASP A 14 -17.36 -45.82 17.20
N SER A 15 -17.38 -44.93 18.17
CA SER A 15 -17.80 -43.54 18.00
C SER A 15 -16.85 -42.88 17.04
N PRO A 16 -17.33 -42.13 16.00
CA PRO A 16 -16.45 -41.36 15.18
C PRO A 16 -15.77 -40.30 16.03
N SER A 17 -14.44 -40.37 16.07
CA SER A 17 -13.60 -39.32 16.65
C SER A 17 -13.97 -38.00 16.02
N THR A 18 -14.47 -37.09 16.87
CA THR A 18 -14.68 -35.68 16.50
C THR A 18 -13.31 -35.07 16.22
N GLN A 19 -12.79 -35.24 15.00
CA GLN A 19 -11.78 -34.39 14.50
C GLN A 19 -12.44 -33.02 14.32
N ALA A 20 -12.18 -32.14 15.29
CA ALA A 20 -12.51 -30.73 15.16
C ALA A 20 -11.83 -30.22 13.90
N ALA A 21 -12.61 -30.06 12.83
CA ALA A 21 -12.20 -29.34 11.65
C ALA A 21 -11.92 -27.90 12.11
N ILE A 22 -10.64 -27.57 12.31
CA ILE A 22 -10.20 -26.18 12.42
C ILE A 22 -10.47 -25.58 11.05
N ALA A 23 -11.62 -24.93 10.92
CA ALA A 23 -11.93 -24.11 9.77
C ALA A 23 -10.88 -22.98 9.77
N VAL A 24 -9.84 -23.14 8.94
CA VAL A 24 -8.94 -22.06 8.61
C VAL A 24 -9.79 -21.05 7.82
N LEU A 25 -10.33 -20.07 8.53
CA LEU A 25 -10.96 -18.91 7.91
C LEU A 25 -9.87 -18.19 7.10
N SER A 26 -9.79 -18.50 5.82
CA SER A 26 -8.96 -17.75 4.88
C SER A 26 -9.59 -16.38 4.71
N PHE A 27 -9.17 -15.41 5.55
CA PHE A 27 -9.58 -14.03 5.37
C PHE A 27 -9.01 -13.51 4.05
N ALA A 28 -9.89 -13.04 3.17
CA ALA A 28 -9.46 -12.34 1.96
C ALA A 28 -8.70 -11.07 2.36
N MET A 29 -7.68 -10.71 1.57
CA MET A 29 -6.97 -9.45 1.76
C MET A 29 -7.94 -8.28 1.51
N LEU A 30 -8.06 -7.38 2.48
CA LEU A 30 -8.84 -6.16 2.42
C LEU A 30 -7.91 -4.95 2.31
N ILE A 31 -8.22 -4.02 1.41
CA ILE A 31 -7.58 -2.71 1.38
C ILE A 31 -8.57 -1.70 1.95
N ARG A 32 -8.11 -0.91 2.93
CA ARG A 32 -8.89 0.13 3.60
C ARG A 32 -8.02 1.31 3.99
N GLU A 33 -8.63 2.42 4.32
CA GLU A 33 -7.92 3.51 5.00
C GLU A 33 -7.36 3.01 6.34
N ASP A 34 -6.22 3.54 6.72
CA ASP A 34 -5.64 3.25 8.03
C ASP A 34 -6.41 3.98 9.15
N ALA A 35 -6.34 3.40 10.33
CA ALA A 35 -6.91 3.99 11.54
C ALA A 35 -5.78 4.29 12.56
N PRO A 36 -5.99 5.15 13.54
CA PRO A 36 -5.00 5.41 14.60
C PRO A 36 -4.47 4.13 15.28
N ALA A 37 -5.31 3.11 15.41
CA ALA A 37 -4.92 1.81 15.96
C ALA A 37 -3.87 1.08 15.11
N ASP A 38 -3.81 1.33 13.80
CA ASP A 38 -2.84 0.71 12.88
C ASP A 38 -1.45 1.34 12.97
N HIS A 39 -1.31 2.55 13.52
CA HIS A 39 -0.08 3.34 13.39
C HIS A 39 1.18 2.64 13.92
N ARG A 40 1.05 1.87 15.03
CA ARG A 40 2.17 1.11 15.58
C ARG A 40 2.57 -0.05 14.65
N ALA A 41 1.59 -0.77 14.12
CA ALA A 41 1.82 -1.88 13.19
C ALA A 41 2.39 -1.38 11.85
N ILE A 42 1.92 -0.22 11.35
CA ILE A 42 2.47 0.44 10.16
C ILE A 42 3.94 0.80 10.37
N ALA A 43 4.32 1.38 11.52
CA ALA A 43 5.72 1.71 11.79
C ALA A 43 6.59 0.45 11.80
N ALA A 44 6.17 -0.61 12.47
CA ALA A 44 6.88 -1.90 12.49
C ALA A 44 7.00 -2.51 11.09
N LEU A 45 5.94 -2.43 10.27
CA LEU A 45 5.91 -2.90 8.89
C LEU A 45 6.96 -2.18 8.03
N HIS A 46 7.06 -0.83 8.13
CA HIS A 46 8.08 -0.06 7.41
C HIS A 46 9.48 -0.45 7.84
N THR A 47 9.73 -0.52 9.15
CA THR A 47 11.04 -0.93 9.66
C THR A 47 11.44 -2.32 9.17
N ALA A 48 10.51 -3.28 9.17
CA ALA A 48 10.77 -4.64 8.68
C ALA A 48 11.00 -4.68 7.16
N ALA A 49 10.27 -3.86 6.38
CA ALA A 49 10.38 -3.86 4.92
C ALA A 49 11.66 -3.18 4.41
N PHE A 50 12.12 -2.11 5.08
CA PHE A 50 13.27 -1.29 4.65
C PHE A 50 14.55 -1.58 5.45
N GLY A 51 14.48 -2.31 6.56
CA GLY A 51 15.62 -2.60 7.43
C GLY A 51 16.13 -1.37 8.22
N ARG A 52 15.35 -0.29 8.26
CA ARG A 52 15.64 0.98 8.94
C ARG A 52 14.34 1.69 9.32
N ASP A 53 14.43 2.73 10.14
CA ASP A 53 13.27 3.44 10.70
C ASP A 53 12.92 4.75 9.95
N TYR A 54 13.68 5.12 8.90
CA TYR A 54 13.47 6.37 8.18
C TYR A 54 12.04 6.49 7.63
N GLU A 55 11.56 5.46 6.94
CA GLU A 55 10.22 5.45 6.33
C GLU A 55 9.10 5.45 7.38
N ALA A 56 9.30 4.75 8.50
CA ALA A 56 8.38 4.81 9.66
C ALA A 56 8.32 6.21 10.26
N THR A 57 9.48 6.84 10.42
CA THR A 57 9.61 8.23 10.92
C THR A 57 8.98 9.22 9.95
N LEU A 58 9.17 9.05 8.63
CA LEU A 58 8.57 9.89 7.58
C LEU A 58 7.05 9.88 7.67
N VAL A 59 6.43 8.69 7.76
CA VAL A 59 4.97 8.57 7.95
C VAL A 59 4.49 9.36 9.16
N GLY A 60 5.20 9.24 10.29
CA GLY A 60 4.87 10.00 11.50
C GLY A 60 4.99 11.52 11.32
N ARG A 61 5.99 12.01 10.59
CA ARG A 61 6.17 13.44 10.27
C ARG A 61 5.05 13.95 9.37
N LEU A 62 4.76 13.26 8.25
CA LEU A 62 3.70 13.65 7.32
C LEU A 62 2.32 13.75 8.01
N ARG A 63 2.02 12.85 8.94
CA ARG A 63 0.79 12.93 9.75
C ARG A 63 0.78 14.14 10.68
N ARG A 64 1.89 14.43 11.35
CA ARG A 64 2.01 15.63 12.23
C ARG A 64 1.87 16.94 11.45
N GLU A 65 2.39 17.00 10.24
CA GLU A 65 2.28 18.16 9.35
C GLU A 65 0.87 18.27 8.71
N ARG A 66 0.00 17.25 8.87
CA ARG A 66 -1.36 17.19 8.31
C ARG A 66 -1.39 17.31 6.77
N VAL A 67 -0.40 16.74 6.13
CA VAL A 67 -0.25 16.76 4.66
C VAL A 67 -0.57 15.40 4.01
N VAL A 68 -1.26 14.52 4.71
CA VAL A 68 -1.64 13.19 4.19
C VAL A 68 -2.89 13.33 3.32
N GLU A 69 -2.76 12.98 2.05
CA GLU A 69 -3.88 12.93 1.09
C GLU A 69 -4.60 11.57 1.14
N ALA A 70 -3.85 10.47 1.24
CA ALA A 70 -4.40 9.13 1.44
C ALA A 70 -3.38 8.25 2.17
N SER A 71 -3.87 7.38 3.03
CA SER A 71 -3.06 6.38 3.74
C SER A 71 -3.86 5.08 3.82
N LEU A 72 -3.38 4.04 3.12
CA LEU A 72 -4.09 2.78 2.96
C LEU A 72 -3.27 1.61 3.48
N VAL A 73 -3.95 0.67 4.10
CA VAL A 73 -3.39 -0.62 4.51
C VAL A 73 -4.00 -1.77 3.73
N ALA A 74 -3.19 -2.76 3.41
CA ALA A 74 -3.65 -4.09 3.03
C ALA A 74 -3.61 -4.97 4.27
N ALA A 75 -4.76 -5.51 4.68
CA ALA A 75 -4.90 -6.30 5.89
C ALA A 75 -5.51 -7.67 5.60
N GLN A 76 -5.13 -8.67 6.40
CA GLN A 76 -5.74 -9.99 6.41
C GLN A 76 -6.04 -10.36 7.87
N GLY A 77 -7.31 -10.28 8.27
CA GLY A 77 -7.67 -10.30 9.68
C GLY A 77 -7.03 -9.11 10.42
N GLU A 78 -6.26 -9.38 11.47
CA GLU A 78 -5.54 -8.36 12.23
C GLU A 78 -4.12 -8.07 11.69
N GLU A 79 -3.63 -8.88 10.75
CA GLU A 79 -2.28 -8.73 10.20
C GLU A 79 -2.25 -7.69 9.09
N LEU A 80 -1.31 -6.72 9.17
CA LEU A 80 -1.02 -5.79 8.09
C LEU A 80 0.01 -6.39 7.13
N LEU A 81 -0.39 -6.55 5.88
CA LEU A 81 0.43 -7.10 4.81
C LEU A 81 1.21 -6.03 4.05
N GLY A 82 0.71 -4.79 4.07
CA GLY A 82 1.34 -3.66 3.39
C GLY A 82 0.68 -2.33 3.74
N HIS A 83 1.39 -1.25 3.43
CA HIS A 83 0.94 0.13 3.66
C HIS A 83 1.44 1.03 2.53
N ILE A 84 0.61 1.98 2.11
CA ILE A 84 0.94 3.03 1.16
C ILE A 84 0.44 4.37 1.69
N LEU A 85 1.27 5.42 1.52
CA LEU A 85 0.89 6.77 1.88
C LEU A 85 1.11 7.72 0.69
N PHE A 86 0.18 8.64 0.55
CA PHE A 86 0.25 9.77 -0.37
C PHE A 86 0.17 11.06 0.43
N SER A 87 1.05 12.00 0.14
CA SER A 87 1.06 13.31 0.78
C SER A 87 0.90 14.43 -0.23
N THR A 88 0.39 15.55 0.21
CA THR A 88 0.32 16.78 -0.60
C THR A 88 1.67 17.08 -1.24
N LEU A 89 1.67 17.36 -2.53
CA LEU A 89 2.82 17.80 -3.29
C LEU A 89 2.49 19.13 -3.98
N GLY A 90 3.26 20.16 -3.71
CA GLY A 90 3.16 21.39 -4.49
C GLY A 90 3.66 21.14 -5.90
N VAL A 91 2.79 21.27 -6.88
CA VAL A 91 3.16 21.19 -8.31
C VAL A 91 2.64 22.45 -9.01
N GLU A 92 3.52 23.07 -9.78
CA GLU A 92 3.19 24.21 -10.64
C GLU A 92 3.71 23.96 -12.04
N VAL A 93 2.90 24.22 -13.07
CA VAL A 93 3.25 24.08 -14.48
C VAL A 93 2.84 25.38 -15.19
N ASP A 94 3.81 26.10 -15.75
CA ASP A 94 3.61 27.38 -16.42
C ASP A 94 2.77 28.38 -15.60
N GLY A 95 3.02 28.44 -14.26
CA GLY A 95 2.30 29.31 -13.32
C GLY A 95 0.94 28.74 -12.84
N ARG A 96 0.49 27.62 -13.36
CA ARG A 96 -0.75 26.94 -12.92
C ARG A 96 -0.48 25.92 -11.82
N LYS A 97 -1.18 26.05 -10.71
CA LYS A 97 -1.12 25.03 -9.63
C LYS A 97 -1.88 23.77 -10.05
N VAL A 98 -1.24 22.63 -9.83
CA VAL A 98 -1.80 21.29 -10.06
C VAL A 98 -2.03 20.61 -8.71
N LYS A 99 -3.23 20.07 -8.49
CA LYS A 99 -3.52 19.29 -7.29
C LYS A 99 -2.82 17.92 -7.38
N ALA A 100 -1.70 17.79 -6.73
CA ALA A 100 -0.85 16.60 -6.84
C ALA A 100 -0.48 15.99 -5.50
N ALA A 101 -0.13 14.70 -5.53
CA ALA A 101 0.38 13.97 -4.38
C ALA A 101 1.73 13.34 -4.67
N ALA A 102 2.58 13.25 -3.65
CA ALA A 102 3.76 12.39 -3.63
C ALA A 102 3.39 11.02 -3.07
N LEU A 103 3.72 9.95 -3.80
CA LEU A 103 3.63 8.57 -3.32
C LEU A 103 4.90 8.24 -2.55
N ALA A 104 4.84 8.25 -1.25
CA ALA A 104 5.91 7.82 -0.35
C ALA A 104 5.41 7.75 1.11
N PRO A 105 5.72 6.65 1.82
CA PRO A 105 6.32 5.40 1.35
C PRO A 105 5.29 4.34 0.92
N LEU A 106 5.76 3.31 0.21
CA LEU A 106 5.05 2.05 -0.02
C LEU A 106 5.86 0.91 0.61
N SER A 107 5.28 0.14 1.50
CA SER A 107 5.89 -1.06 2.07
C SER A 107 4.99 -2.29 1.96
N VAL A 108 5.61 -3.46 1.87
CA VAL A 108 4.96 -4.76 1.94
C VAL A 108 5.78 -5.63 2.86
N ALA A 109 5.12 -6.34 3.78
CA ALA A 109 5.75 -7.27 4.70
C ALA A 109 6.68 -8.22 3.93
N PRO A 110 7.92 -8.49 4.37
CA PRO A 110 8.89 -9.29 3.62
C PRO A 110 8.34 -10.62 3.13
N ALA A 111 7.58 -11.33 3.97
CA ALA A 111 6.95 -12.61 3.64
C ALA A 111 5.80 -12.48 2.61
N GLN A 112 5.28 -11.28 2.36
CA GLN A 112 4.17 -11.01 1.46
C GLN A 112 4.59 -10.30 0.17
N GLN A 113 5.87 -9.98 0.02
CA GLN A 113 6.40 -9.37 -1.19
C GLN A 113 6.22 -10.29 -2.41
N ARG A 114 6.11 -9.69 -3.60
CA ARG A 114 5.90 -10.38 -4.89
C ARG A 114 4.61 -11.20 -5.00
N LYS A 115 3.69 -11.07 -4.04
CA LYS A 115 2.35 -11.72 -4.05
C LYS A 115 1.22 -10.77 -4.48
N GLY A 116 1.54 -9.61 -5.06
CA GLY A 116 0.55 -8.66 -5.58
C GLY A 116 0.08 -7.58 -4.61
N VAL A 117 0.41 -7.66 -3.31
CA VAL A 117 -0.03 -6.71 -2.28
C VAL A 117 0.31 -5.26 -2.65
N GLY A 118 1.57 -4.97 -3.00
CA GLY A 118 1.99 -3.62 -3.40
C GLY A 118 1.25 -3.10 -4.64
N SER A 119 0.99 -4.00 -5.61
CA SER A 119 0.23 -3.63 -6.82
C SER A 119 -1.23 -3.29 -6.51
N ALA A 120 -1.85 -4.02 -5.60
CA ALA A 120 -3.21 -3.76 -5.14
C ALA A 120 -3.31 -2.41 -4.40
N LEU A 121 -2.35 -2.12 -3.49
CA LEU A 121 -2.25 -0.84 -2.79
C LEU A 121 -2.08 0.35 -3.74
N VAL A 122 -1.20 0.23 -4.75
CA VAL A 122 -1.02 1.32 -5.75
C VAL A 122 -2.31 1.59 -6.51
N ARG A 123 -3.00 0.54 -7.01
CA ARG A 123 -4.27 0.71 -7.72
C ARG A 123 -5.35 1.34 -6.84
N ALA A 124 -5.49 0.88 -5.59
CA ALA A 124 -6.45 1.44 -4.65
C ALA A 124 -6.12 2.91 -4.31
N GLY A 125 -4.85 3.25 -4.12
CA GLY A 125 -4.41 4.61 -3.89
C GLY A 125 -4.70 5.53 -5.08
N ILE A 126 -4.41 5.09 -6.31
CA ILE A 126 -4.75 5.84 -7.53
C ILE A 126 -6.27 6.12 -7.60
N ALA A 127 -7.10 5.11 -7.32
CA ALA A 127 -8.55 5.27 -7.30
C ALA A 127 -9.01 6.30 -6.25
N ALA A 128 -8.52 6.16 -5.02
CA ALA A 128 -8.85 7.06 -3.91
C ALA A 128 -8.46 8.52 -4.20
N LEU A 129 -7.29 8.75 -4.84
CA LEU A 129 -6.85 10.11 -5.18
C LEU A 129 -7.67 10.72 -6.33
N ARG A 130 -8.10 9.91 -7.31
CA ARG A 130 -9.05 10.36 -8.35
C ARG A 130 -10.39 10.80 -7.76
N GLU A 131 -10.95 10.03 -6.85
CA GLU A 131 -12.19 10.35 -6.14
C GLU A 131 -12.08 11.64 -5.33
N ARG A 132 -10.88 11.95 -4.80
CA ARG A 132 -10.58 13.19 -4.08
C ARG A 132 -10.27 14.38 -5.00
N GLY A 133 -10.29 14.18 -6.32
CA GLY A 133 -10.08 15.22 -7.31
C GLY A 133 -8.63 15.68 -7.43
N LEU A 134 -7.66 14.82 -7.12
CA LEU A 134 -6.27 15.07 -7.46
C LEU A 134 -6.04 14.87 -8.95
N GLU A 135 -5.10 15.64 -9.51
CA GLU A 135 -4.83 15.70 -10.95
C GLU A 135 -3.56 14.92 -11.33
N ALA A 136 -2.60 14.75 -10.40
CA ALA A 136 -1.36 14.04 -10.68
C ALA A 136 -0.77 13.35 -9.43
N ILE A 137 0.07 12.36 -9.66
CA ILE A 137 0.89 11.69 -8.63
C ILE A 137 2.34 11.67 -9.10
N VAL A 138 3.26 11.94 -8.17
CA VAL A 138 4.71 11.82 -8.41
C VAL A 138 5.26 10.75 -7.48
N VAL A 139 6.22 9.97 -7.98
CA VAL A 139 6.91 8.93 -7.21
C VAL A 139 8.40 8.91 -7.53
N LEU A 140 9.21 8.64 -6.51
CA LEU A 140 10.58 8.20 -6.67
C LEU A 140 10.63 6.70 -6.32
N GLY A 141 10.78 5.83 -7.32
CA GLY A 141 10.66 4.40 -7.10
C GLY A 141 11.22 3.52 -8.22
N HIS A 142 11.02 2.23 -8.11
CA HIS A 142 11.59 1.27 -9.04
C HIS A 142 11.05 1.41 -10.47
N PRO A 143 11.90 1.66 -11.48
CA PRO A 143 11.48 1.87 -12.86
C PRO A 143 10.82 0.64 -13.50
N ASN A 144 11.00 -0.55 -12.94
CA ASN A 144 10.34 -1.78 -13.40
C ASN A 144 9.00 -2.05 -12.68
N PHE A 145 8.62 -1.24 -11.71
CA PHE A 145 7.39 -1.45 -10.93
C PHE A 145 6.28 -0.46 -11.27
N TYR A 146 6.54 0.83 -11.22
CA TYR A 146 5.53 1.88 -11.35
C TYR A 146 4.97 2.08 -12.77
N PRO A 147 5.72 1.86 -13.88
CA PRO A 147 5.16 2.00 -15.23
C PRO A 147 3.96 1.11 -15.51
N ARG A 148 3.82 -0.02 -14.81
CA ARG A 148 2.65 -0.92 -14.91
C ARG A 148 1.32 -0.26 -14.51
N PHE A 149 1.37 0.87 -13.83
CA PHE A 149 0.23 1.65 -13.37
C PHE A 149 0.06 2.96 -14.14
N GLY A 150 0.89 3.19 -15.18
CA GLY A 150 0.86 4.38 -16.02
C GLY A 150 1.84 5.48 -15.59
N PHE A 151 2.68 5.26 -14.58
CA PHE A 151 3.73 6.21 -14.25
C PHE A 151 4.80 6.28 -15.33
N SER A 152 5.28 7.51 -15.62
CA SER A 152 6.19 7.81 -16.71
C SER A 152 7.34 8.72 -16.25
N ALA A 153 8.59 8.28 -16.47
CA ALA A 153 9.76 9.11 -16.22
C ALA A 153 9.87 10.28 -17.23
N PRO A 154 9.59 10.11 -18.54
CA PRO A 154 9.50 11.23 -19.47
C PRO A 154 8.52 12.31 -19.03
N LEU A 155 7.37 11.96 -18.45
CA LEU A 155 6.42 12.93 -17.93
C LEU A 155 7.00 13.72 -16.75
N ALA A 156 7.64 13.03 -15.79
CA ALA A 156 8.27 13.66 -14.63
C ALA A 156 9.49 14.52 -15.00
N SER A 157 10.19 14.22 -16.09
CA SER A 157 11.41 14.94 -16.49
C SER A 157 11.17 16.42 -16.81
N ARG A 158 9.93 16.82 -17.05
CA ARG A 158 9.52 18.21 -17.25
C ARG A 158 9.39 19.01 -15.95
N LEU A 159 9.40 18.33 -14.81
CA LEU A 159 9.26 18.93 -13.49
C LEU A 159 10.64 19.17 -12.87
N ALA A 160 10.96 20.42 -12.57
CA ALA A 160 12.15 20.74 -11.77
C ALA A 160 11.96 20.17 -10.35
N ALA A 161 12.84 19.24 -9.96
CA ALA A 161 12.78 18.50 -8.72
C ALA A 161 14.19 18.22 -8.20
N PRO A 162 14.36 17.89 -6.89
CA PRO A 162 15.63 17.43 -6.35
C PRO A 162 16.04 16.04 -6.89
N PHE A 163 15.14 15.35 -7.59
CA PHE A 163 15.34 14.03 -8.18
C PHE A 163 15.35 14.08 -9.70
N ARG A 164 16.10 13.17 -10.32
CA ARG A 164 16.21 13.03 -11.78
C ARG A 164 16.35 11.54 -12.16
N GLY A 165 16.19 11.26 -13.46
CA GLY A 165 16.39 9.91 -14.02
C GLY A 165 15.15 9.03 -13.98
N GLU A 166 15.32 7.76 -14.35
CA GLU A 166 14.23 6.81 -14.60
C GLU A 166 13.41 6.47 -13.35
N ALA A 167 13.99 6.63 -12.15
CA ALA A 167 13.30 6.38 -10.90
C ALA A 167 12.31 7.51 -10.52
N PHE A 168 12.48 8.72 -11.08
CA PHE A 168 11.57 9.84 -10.85
C PHE A 168 10.48 9.83 -11.93
N MET A 169 9.25 9.51 -11.52
CA MET A 169 8.13 9.28 -12.42
C MET A 169 6.88 10.04 -11.98
N ALA A 170 6.03 10.39 -12.94
CA ALA A 170 4.73 11.00 -12.70
C ALA A 170 3.61 10.23 -13.39
N LEU A 171 2.40 10.36 -12.86
CA LEU A 171 1.15 9.84 -13.40
C LEU A 171 0.12 10.97 -13.43
N GLU A 172 -0.47 11.25 -14.58
CA GLU A 172 -1.64 12.12 -14.68
C GLU A 172 -2.92 11.34 -14.33
N LEU A 173 -3.68 11.86 -13.38
CA LEU A 173 -5.01 11.36 -13.02
C LEU A 173 -6.09 12.01 -13.88
N VAL A 174 -5.84 13.25 -14.30
CA VAL A 174 -6.61 14.03 -15.28
C VAL A 174 -5.72 14.22 -16.49
N PRO A 175 -6.20 13.97 -17.71
CA PRO A 175 -5.42 14.19 -18.94
C PRO A 175 -4.85 15.60 -19.00
N ASP A 176 -3.59 15.72 -19.43
CA ASP A 176 -2.86 16.98 -19.62
C ASP A 176 -2.69 17.81 -18.33
N ALA A 177 -2.85 17.21 -17.15
CA ALA A 177 -2.65 17.90 -15.88
C ALA A 177 -1.22 18.45 -15.71
N LEU A 178 -0.23 17.79 -16.30
CA LEU A 178 1.18 18.17 -16.28
C LEU A 178 1.66 18.73 -17.63
N ALA A 179 0.75 19.02 -18.56
CA ALA A 179 1.10 19.61 -19.85
C ALA A 179 1.58 21.06 -19.67
N GLY A 180 2.75 21.37 -20.26
CA GLY A 180 3.37 22.69 -20.20
C GLY A 180 4.84 22.61 -20.58
N GLN A 181 5.52 23.80 -20.58
CA GLN A 181 6.93 23.92 -20.95
C GLN A 181 7.84 23.80 -19.70
N ALA A 182 7.43 24.38 -18.58
CA ALA A 182 8.20 24.38 -17.34
C ALA A 182 7.31 24.02 -16.14
N GLY A 183 7.73 23.03 -15.38
CA GLY A 183 7.07 22.65 -14.13
C GLY A 183 8.05 22.56 -12.97
N SER A 184 7.53 22.66 -11.75
CA SER A 184 8.30 22.48 -10.51
C SER A 184 7.53 21.67 -9.49
N VAL A 185 8.26 21.01 -8.59
CA VAL A 185 7.68 20.31 -7.43
C VAL A 185 8.26 20.81 -6.12
N ALA A 186 7.41 20.92 -5.12
CA ALA A 186 7.78 21.24 -3.74
C ALA A 186 7.21 20.18 -2.81
N TYR A 187 8.12 19.44 -2.16
CA TYR A 187 7.76 18.42 -1.18
C TYR A 187 7.46 19.04 0.19
N ALA A 188 6.64 18.36 0.99
CA ALA A 188 6.41 18.71 2.39
C ALA A 188 7.74 18.70 3.18
N GLN A 189 7.83 19.52 4.22
CA GLN A 189 9.06 19.64 5.04
C GLN A 189 9.47 18.30 5.70
N ALA A 190 8.49 17.44 5.96
CA ALA A 190 8.72 16.09 6.48
C ALA A 190 9.76 15.28 5.70
N PHE A 191 9.91 15.51 4.38
CA PHE A 191 10.90 14.80 3.56
C PHE A 191 12.34 15.23 3.83
N GLY A 192 12.57 16.40 4.44
CA GLY A 192 13.92 16.92 4.71
C GLY A 192 14.70 17.31 3.43
N LEU A 193 13.99 17.50 2.34
CA LEU A 193 14.53 17.99 1.07
C LEU A 193 14.47 19.53 1.18
N GLY A 194 15.49 20.17 1.67
CA GLY A 194 15.50 21.63 1.90
C GLY A 194 14.87 22.47 0.78
N PRO A 195 14.67 23.79 1.01
CA PRO A 195 14.10 24.67 -0.02
C PRO A 195 14.98 24.72 -1.25
#